data_09dd1df580e0e236d8ae449f75a97bf7
#
_entry.id   09dd1df580e0e236d8ae449f75a97bf7
#
_cell.length_a   1.000
_cell.length_b   1.000
_cell.length_c   1.000
_cell.angle_alpha   90.00
_cell.angle_beta   90.00
_cell.angle_gamma   90.00
#
_symmetry.space_group_name_H-M   'P 1'
#
loop_
_entity.id
_entity.type
_entity.pdbx_description
1 polymer ?
#
loop_
_entity_poly.entity_id
_entity_poly.type
_entity_poly.pdbx_seq_one_letter_code
_entity_poly.pdbx_strand_id
1 'polypeptide(L)'
;MPHVNHVAVIDYDLCRKCPFCVRVCPTNAISWEANRDPVVSINGSNCLDCTLCMTRCPHHAIAMQDRNEPLAFGVDWTLADPEEVTRICHTAHMHTEQIICFCRQTQAREVAAAILFGHRTPEQLSVATGIRTGCGVLCITAVLRLLKAAGVEGLKAPGWQWYGTYATIWDLPAEAFEKYPEYFLKEDLLAANELYPSVD
;
A
#
# COMPACT_ATOMS: atom_id res chain seq x y z
N MET A 1 -12.78 14.67 -2.59
CA MET A 1 -11.46 14.05 -2.34
C MET A 1 -11.06 14.34 -0.90
N PRO A 2 -10.54 13.37 -0.14
CA PRO A 2 -10.01 13.61 1.19
C PRO A 2 -8.76 14.50 1.13
N HIS A 3 -8.44 15.17 2.25
CA HIS A 3 -7.24 16.00 2.37
C HIS A 3 -6.62 15.86 3.76
N VAL A 4 -5.36 16.22 3.86
CA VAL A 4 -4.59 16.24 5.11
C VAL A 4 -4.07 17.64 5.40
N ASN A 5 -4.13 18.02 6.68
CA ASN A 5 -3.79 19.38 7.13
C ASN A 5 -2.41 19.47 7.79
N HIS A 6 -1.78 18.33 8.07
CA HIS A 6 -0.48 18.31 8.73
C HIS A 6 0.59 17.67 7.86
N VAL A 7 1.83 17.99 8.16
CA VAL A 7 3.03 17.42 7.58
C VAL A 7 4.03 17.07 8.68
N ALA A 8 4.72 15.96 8.53
CA ALA A 8 5.78 15.59 9.45
C ALA A 8 6.99 16.52 9.28
N VAL A 9 7.58 16.92 10.40
CA VAL A 9 8.81 17.71 10.45
C VAL A 9 9.82 17.05 11.38
N ILE A 10 11.11 17.30 11.14
CA ILE A 10 12.20 16.70 11.90
C ILE A 10 12.86 17.78 12.75
N ASP A 11 12.98 17.52 14.05
CA ASP A 11 13.88 18.23 14.94
C ASP A 11 15.28 17.62 14.78
N TYR A 12 16.18 18.33 14.12
CA TYR A 12 17.53 17.85 13.84
C TYR A 12 18.44 17.83 15.06
N ASP A 13 18.12 18.52 16.14
CA ASP A 13 18.87 18.47 17.41
C ASP A 13 18.61 17.14 18.13
N LEU A 14 17.40 16.62 18.02
CA LEU A 14 16.99 15.33 18.56
C LEU A 14 17.30 14.16 17.62
N CYS A 15 17.37 14.39 16.31
CA CYS A 15 17.53 13.35 15.30
C CYS A 15 18.90 12.67 15.38
N ARG A 16 18.92 11.34 15.55
CA ARG A 16 20.15 10.52 15.58
C ARG A 16 20.45 9.86 14.22
N LYS A 17 19.85 10.34 13.15
CA LYS A 17 20.12 9.93 11.75
C LYS A 17 19.91 8.43 11.50
N CYS A 18 19.06 7.76 12.29
CA CYS A 18 18.69 6.37 12.10
C CYS A 18 17.62 6.21 11.00
N PRO A 19 17.50 5.04 10.34
CA PRO A 19 16.58 4.86 9.21
C PRO A 19 15.16 4.43 9.62
N PHE A 20 14.76 4.46 10.90
CA PHE A 20 13.46 3.93 11.34
C PHE A 20 12.27 4.62 10.69
N CYS A 21 12.29 5.94 10.58
CA CYS A 21 11.22 6.71 9.95
C CYS A 21 11.06 6.40 8.45
N VAL A 22 12.16 6.15 7.75
CA VAL A 22 12.14 5.74 6.34
C VAL A 22 11.50 4.37 6.17
N ARG A 23 11.84 3.41 7.05
CA ARG A 23 11.33 2.03 6.99
C ARG A 23 9.81 1.94 7.15
N VAL A 24 9.22 2.86 7.88
CA VAL A 24 7.79 2.82 8.19
C VAL A 24 6.96 3.74 7.30
N CYS A 25 7.58 4.59 6.48
CA CYS A 25 6.85 5.54 5.64
C CYS A 25 6.19 4.82 4.45
N PRO A 26 4.86 4.73 4.39
CA PRO A 26 4.17 3.97 3.34
C PRO A 26 4.15 4.71 2.00
N THR A 27 4.39 6.02 2.01
CA THR A 27 4.36 6.89 0.83
C THR A 27 5.76 7.23 0.31
N ASN A 28 6.80 6.68 0.95
CA ASN A 28 8.19 7.01 0.67
C ASN A 28 8.47 8.53 0.72
N ALA A 29 7.76 9.24 1.62
CA ALA A 29 7.94 10.68 1.82
C ALA A 29 9.25 11.01 2.54
N ILE A 30 9.90 10.03 3.20
CA ILE A 30 11.11 10.24 3.98
C ILE A 30 12.27 9.56 3.28
N SER A 31 13.32 10.30 3.00
CA SER A 31 14.59 9.78 2.47
C SER A 31 15.70 9.77 3.52
N TRP A 32 16.66 8.86 3.34
CA TRP A 32 17.87 8.76 4.13
C TRP A 32 19.07 8.60 3.20
N GLU A 33 19.98 9.54 3.24
CA GLU A 33 21.14 9.60 2.36
C GLU A 33 22.38 9.94 3.20
N ALA A 34 23.29 8.96 3.35
CA ALA A 34 24.45 9.07 4.25
C ALA A 34 25.35 10.30 3.99
N ASN A 35 25.47 10.71 2.73
CA ASN A 35 26.35 11.79 2.30
C ASN A 35 25.62 13.13 2.08
N ARG A 36 24.36 13.25 2.54
CA ARG A 36 23.56 14.46 2.43
C ARG A 36 23.44 15.17 3.77
N ASP A 37 23.32 16.47 3.74
CA ASP A 37 22.98 17.28 4.92
C ASP A 37 21.70 18.08 4.64
N PRO A 38 20.61 17.82 5.35
CA PRO A 38 20.47 16.78 6.40
C PRO A 38 20.40 15.34 5.82
N VAL A 39 20.92 14.38 6.58
CA VAL A 39 20.93 12.95 6.23
C VAL A 39 19.51 12.38 6.04
N VAL A 40 18.55 12.88 6.82
CA VAL A 40 17.13 12.50 6.75
C VAL A 40 16.33 13.71 6.31
N SER A 41 15.50 13.56 5.30
CA SER A 41 14.64 14.66 4.81
C SER A 41 13.22 14.17 4.53
N ILE A 42 12.26 15.09 4.56
CA ILE A 42 10.85 14.80 4.31
C ILE A 42 10.37 15.57 3.07
N ASN A 43 9.84 14.84 2.10
CA ASN A 43 9.07 15.41 1.00
C ASN A 43 7.61 15.61 1.47
N GLY A 44 7.26 16.85 1.78
CA GLY A 44 5.92 17.20 2.25
C GLY A 44 4.81 16.84 1.26
N SER A 45 5.06 16.87 -0.06
CA SER A 45 4.04 16.53 -1.07
C SER A 45 3.61 15.05 -1.04
N ASN A 46 4.44 14.18 -0.49
CA ASN A 46 4.13 12.76 -0.32
C ASN A 46 3.68 12.41 1.11
N CYS A 47 3.74 13.36 2.05
CA CYS A 47 3.36 13.10 3.44
C CYS A 47 1.84 13.17 3.60
N LEU A 48 1.20 12.06 3.91
CA LEU A 48 -0.25 11.94 4.09
C LEU A 48 -0.69 11.89 5.57
N ASP A 49 0.02 12.56 6.45
CA ASP A 49 -0.39 12.75 7.87
C ASP A 49 -0.74 11.44 8.59
N CYS A 50 0.01 10.38 8.33
CA CYS A 50 -0.26 9.05 8.90
C CYS A 50 0.37 8.81 10.27
N THR A 51 1.20 9.73 10.75
CA THR A 51 1.90 9.72 12.04
C THR A 51 2.84 8.53 12.32
N LEU A 52 2.96 7.55 11.42
CA LEU A 52 3.76 6.34 11.63
C LEU A 52 5.24 6.65 11.94
N CYS A 53 5.82 7.63 11.26
CA CYS A 53 7.21 8.05 11.52
C CYS A 53 7.39 8.68 12.90
N MET A 54 6.42 9.48 13.35
CA MET A 54 6.41 10.10 14.67
C MET A 54 6.31 9.03 15.77
N THR A 55 5.35 8.10 15.65
CA THR A 55 5.12 7.05 16.66
C THR A 55 6.23 6.02 16.74
N ARG A 56 7.00 5.86 15.66
CA ARG A 56 8.11 4.89 15.60
C ARG A 56 9.49 5.51 15.83
N CYS A 57 9.58 6.83 15.98
CA CYS A 57 10.85 7.51 16.25
C CYS A 57 11.30 7.26 17.71
N PRO A 58 12.40 6.51 17.95
CA PRO A 58 12.86 6.23 19.32
C PRO A 58 13.46 7.45 20.01
N HIS A 59 13.68 8.54 19.26
CA HIS A 59 14.28 9.78 19.75
C HIS A 59 13.28 10.93 19.82
N HIS A 60 12.00 10.69 19.54
CA HIS A 60 10.94 11.72 19.51
C HIS A 60 11.29 12.95 18.67
N ALA A 61 12.12 12.75 17.63
CA ALA A 61 12.61 13.81 16.75
C ALA A 61 11.64 14.20 15.64
N ILE A 62 10.42 13.64 15.61
CA ILE A 62 9.44 13.94 14.55
C ILE A 62 8.15 14.42 15.20
N ALA A 63 7.66 15.55 14.71
CA ALA A 63 6.37 16.12 15.08
C ALA A 63 5.51 16.35 13.84
N MET A 64 4.20 16.52 14.03
CA MET A 64 3.31 16.98 12.99
C MET A 64 3.10 18.49 13.14
N GLN A 65 3.17 19.22 12.02
CA GLN A 65 2.90 20.65 11.95
C GLN A 65 1.80 20.93 10.94
N ASP A 66 1.07 22.03 11.14
CA ASP A 66 0.07 22.49 10.19
C ASP A 66 0.71 22.80 8.83
N ARG A 67 0.01 22.45 7.76
CA ARG A 67 0.35 22.86 6.40
C ARG A 67 -0.15 24.27 6.14
N ASN A 68 0.56 25.01 5.31
CA ASN A 68 0.05 26.29 4.80
C ASN A 68 -1.21 26.08 3.93
N GLU A 69 -1.23 24.98 3.17
CA GLU A 69 -2.37 24.58 2.35
C GLU A 69 -2.65 23.09 2.53
N PRO A 70 -3.92 22.68 2.66
CA PRO A 70 -4.29 21.28 2.73
C PRO A 70 -3.81 20.51 1.49
N LEU A 71 -3.27 19.31 1.69
CA LEU A 71 -2.91 18.41 0.60
C LEU A 71 -4.08 17.47 0.32
N ALA A 72 -4.69 17.62 -0.85
CA ALA A 72 -5.72 16.72 -1.34
C ALA A 72 -5.07 15.42 -1.87
N PHE A 73 -5.75 14.29 -1.66
CA PHE A 73 -5.40 12.99 -2.22
C PHE A 73 -6.68 12.21 -2.54
N GLY A 74 -6.54 11.09 -3.21
CA GLY A 74 -7.67 10.26 -3.64
C GLY A 74 -7.75 10.21 -5.16
N VAL A 75 -8.41 9.18 -5.65
CA VAL A 75 -8.60 8.91 -7.06
C VAL A 75 -10.10 8.93 -7.36
N ASP A 76 -10.49 9.65 -8.40
CA ASP A 76 -11.82 9.50 -8.95
C ASP A 76 -11.84 8.28 -9.88
N TRP A 77 -12.21 7.13 -9.31
CA TRP A 77 -12.24 5.87 -10.03
C TRP A 77 -13.27 5.85 -11.16
N THR A 78 -14.26 6.76 -11.17
CA THR A 78 -15.28 6.85 -12.22
C THR A 78 -14.71 7.36 -13.56
N LEU A 79 -13.51 7.93 -13.53
CA LEU A 79 -12.78 8.37 -14.72
C LEU A 79 -11.95 7.26 -15.38
N ALA A 80 -11.80 6.12 -14.71
CA ALA A 80 -11.13 4.96 -15.27
C ALA A 80 -12.10 4.11 -16.11
N ASP A 81 -11.54 3.30 -17.02
CA ASP A 81 -12.31 2.33 -17.77
C ASP A 81 -12.92 1.28 -16.82
N PRO A 82 -14.25 1.18 -16.71
CA PRO A 82 -14.91 0.31 -15.76
C PRO A 82 -14.67 -1.19 -16.05
N GLU A 83 -14.49 -1.57 -17.33
CA GLU A 83 -14.20 -2.96 -17.71
C GLU A 83 -12.79 -3.35 -17.24
N GLU A 84 -11.80 -2.49 -17.45
CA GLU A 84 -10.43 -2.71 -16.99
C GLU A 84 -10.31 -2.72 -15.46
N VAL A 85 -11.01 -1.81 -14.76
CA VAL A 85 -11.10 -1.82 -13.29
C VAL A 85 -11.65 -3.15 -12.80
N THR A 86 -12.75 -3.61 -13.40
CA THR A 86 -13.40 -4.88 -13.06
C THR A 86 -12.46 -6.06 -13.34
N ARG A 87 -11.84 -6.09 -14.51
CA ARG A 87 -10.87 -7.13 -14.90
C ARG A 87 -9.71 -7.24 -13.90
N ILE A 88 -9.09 -6.11 -13.54
CA ILE A 88 -7.96 -6.10 -12.58
C ILE A 88 -8.43 -6.64 -11.21
N CYS A 89 -9.57 -6.18 -10.69
CA CYS A 89 -10.10 -6.63 -9.41
C CYS A 89 -10.39 -8.14 -9.43
N HIS A 90 -11.10 -8.63 -10.43
CA HIS A 90 -11.47 -10.04 -10.55
C HIS A 90 -10.23 -10.94 -10.75
N THR A 91 -9.29 -10.54 -11.61
CA THR A 91 -8.01 -11.26 -11.76
C THR A 91 -7.21 -11.31 -10.42
N ALA A 92 -7.38 -10.32 -9.56
CA ALA A 92 -6.84 -10.32 -8.21
C ALA A 92 -7.71 -11.10 -7.20
N HIS A 93 -8.80 -11.76 -7.63
CA HIS A 93 -9.82 -12.40 -6.80
C HIS A 93 -10.37 -11.44 -5.73
N MET A 94 -10.86 -10.29 -6.18
CA MET A 94 -11.47 -9.26 -5.33
C MET A 94 -12.72 -8.70 -6.00
N HIS A 95 -13.74 -8.40 -5.21
CA HIS A 95 -14.84 -7.58 -5.68
C HIS A 95 -14.41 -6.11 -5.81
N THR A 96 -14.94 -5.42 -6.81
CA THR A 96 -14.58 -4.00 -7.06
C THR A 96 -14.85 -3.10 -5.85
N GLU A 97 -15.93 -3.36 -5.10
CA GLU A 97 -16.34 -2.59 -3.91
C GLU A 97 -15.74 -3.12 -2.60
N GLN A 98 -14.94 -4.18 -2.68
CA GLN A 98 -14.31 -4.74 -1.49
C GLN A 98 -13.41 -3.72 -0.82
N ILE A 99 -13.62 -3.47 0.47
CA ILE A 99 -12.71 -2.67 1.29
C ILE A 99 -11.45 -3.48 1.55
N ILE A 100 -10.33 -3.05 0.99
CA ILE A 100 -9.02 -3.70 1.12
C ILE A 100 -8.11 -3.00 2.13
N CYS A 101 -8.44 -1.77 2.52
CA CYS A 101 -7.77 -1.05 3.60
C CYS A 101 -8.81 -0.52 4.60
N PHE A 102 -8.98 -1.21 5.71
CA PHE A 102 -9.97 -0.84 6.74
C PHE A 102 -9.64 0.50 7.43
N CYS A 103 -8.35 0.83 7.59
CA CYS A 103 -7.93 2.07 8.23
C CYS A 103 -8.31 3.32 7.42
N ARG A 104 -8.37 3.22 6.10
CA ARG A 104 -8.67 4.33 5.17
C ARG A 104 -9.94 4.09 4.35
N GLN A 105 -10.59 2.95 4.56
CA GLN A 105 -11.79 2.52 3.84
C GLN A 105 -11.61 2.49 2.31
N THR A 106 -10.35 2.27 1.85
CA THR A 106 -10.03 2.23 0.43
C THR A 106 -10.55 0.94 -0.20
N GLN A 107 -11.27 1.06 -1.29
CA GLN A 107 -11.83 -0.05 -2.04
C GLN A 107 -10.87 -0.56 -3.13
N ALA A 108 -11.07 -1.81 -3.58
CA ALA A 108 -10.25 -2.42 -4.63
C ALA A 108 -10.30 -1.61 -5.94
N ARG A 109 -11.50 -1.12 -6.33
CA ARG A 109 -11.68 -0.28 -7.54
C ARG A 109 -10.88 1.02 -7.52
N GLU A 110 -10.70 1.66 -6.36
CA GLU A 110 -9.92 2.88 -6.25
C GLU A 110 -8.44 2.61 -6.52
N VAL A 111 -7.93 1.49 -6.03
CA VAL A 111 -6.55 1.07 -6.27
C VAL A 111 -6.35 0.61 -7.71
N ALA A 112 -7.30 -0.14 -8.29
CA ALA A 112 -7.27 -0.55 -9.68
C ALA A 112 -7.27 0.68 -10.62
N ALA A 113 -8.13 1.67 -10.37
CA ALA A 113 -8.15 2.92 -11.12
C ALA A 113 -6.83 3.69 -10.99
N ALA A 114 -6.26 3.79 -9.78
CA ALA A 114 -4.96 4.41 -9.58
C ALA A 114 -3.85 3.71 -10.40
N ILE A 115 -3.89 2.39 -10.51
CA ILE A 115 -2.94 1.64 -11.34
C ILE A 115 -3.11 1.99 -12.83
N LEU A 116 -4.35 2.10 -13.32
CA LEU A 116 -4.64 2.51 -14.69
C LEU A 116 -4.18 3.95 -14.98
N PHE A 117 -4.21 4.82 -13.97
CA PHE A 117 -3.66 6.19 -14.07
C PHE A 117 -2.14 6.25 -13.93
N GLY A 118 -1.45 5.10 -13.88
CA GLY A 118 0.01 5.02 -13.95
C GLY A 118 0.72 4.88 -12.61
N HIS A 119 0.01 4.72 -11.48
CA HIS A 119 0.63 4.46 -10.18
C HIS A 119 0.99 2.97 -10.07
N ARG A 120 2.26 2.64 -10.26
CA ARG A 120 2.73 1.27 -10.42
C ARG A 120 3.54 0.71 -9.26
N THR A 121 3.63 1.42 -8.14
CA THR A 121 4.27 0.94 -6.92
C THR A 121 3.37 1.10 -5.72
N PRO A 122 3.53 0.27 -4.66
CA PRO A 122 2.76 0.42 -3.43
C PRO A 122 2.86 1.81 -2.82
N GLU A 123 4.00 2.49 -2.95
CA GLU A 123 4.22 3.84 -2.42
C GLU A 123 3.46 4.89 -3.23
N GLN A 124 3.47 4.79 -4.56
CA GLN A 124 2.68 5.66 -5.44
C GLN A 124 1.18 5.48 -5.19
N LEU A 125 0.72 4.23 -5.04
CA LEU A 125 -0.66 3.93 -4.68
C LEU A 125 -1.02 4.48 -3.30
N SER A 126 -0.08 4.44 -2.35
CA SER A 126 -0.29 5.04 -1.03
C SER A 126 -0.47 6.56 -1.11
N VAL A 127 0.32 7.24 -1.93
CA VAL A 127 0.16 8.70 -2.17
C VAL A 127 -1.17 8.98 -2.86
N ALA A 128 -1.52 8.22 -3.89
CA ALA A 128 -2.72 8.47 -4.70
C ALA A 128 -4.02 8.19 -3.95
N THR A 129 -4.10 7.11 -3.17
CA THR A 129 -5.37 6.62 -2.57
C THR A 129 -5.41 6.71 -1.06
N GLY A 130 -4.29 7.01 -0.40
CA GLY A 130 -4.17 6.94 1.05
C GLY A 130 -4.06 5.52 1.62
N ILE A 131 -4.08 4.48 0.79
CA ILE A 131 -3.90 3.10 1.25
C ILE A 131 -2.58 2.94 2.01
N ARG A 132 -2.51 2.04 3.00
CA ARG A 132 -1.35 1.81 3.87
C ARG A 132 -1.04 2.93 4.87
N THR A 133 -1.72 4.08 4.84
CA THR A 133 -1.43 5.22 5.72
C THR A 133 -2.15 5.15 7.08
N GLY A 134 -2.54 3.96 7.52
CA GLY A 134 -3.03 3.70 8.87
C GLY A 134 -2.10 2.73 9.59
N CYS A 135 -2.44 1.43 9.65
CA CYS A 135 -1.57 0.42 10.25
C CYS A 135 -0.27 0.16 9.45
N GLY A 136 -0.23 0.50 8.18
CA GLY A 136 0.92 0.34 7.29
C GLY A 136 1.20 -1.07 6.79
N VAL A 137 0.45 -2.09 7.25
CA VAL A 137 0.84 -3.51 7.08
C VAL A 137 -0.21 -4.34 6.36
N LEU A 138 -1.46 -4.38 6.83
CA LEU A 138 -2.42 -5.42 6.44
C LEU A 138 -2.82 -5.41 4.96
N CYS A 139 -2.95 -4.24 4.37
CA CYS A 139 -3.42 -4.10 2.99
C CYS A 139 -2.33 -4.31 1.91
N ILE A 140 -1.06 -4.50 2.29
CA ILE A 140 0.02 -4.65 1.30
C ILE A 140 -0.18 -5.86 0.39
N THR A 141 -0.67 -6.97 0.93
CA THR A 141 -0.94 -8.19 0.14
C THR A 141 -2.00 -7.92 -0.95
N ALA A 142 -3.09 -7.23 -0.61
CA ALA A 142 -4.12 -6.85 -1.57
C ALA A 142 -3.57 -5.91 -2.66
N VAL A 143 -2.75 -4.93 -2.27
CA VAL A 143 -2.08 -4.02 -3.21
C VAL A 143 -1.18 -4.77 -4.20
N LEU A 144 -0.38 -5.71 -3.71
CA LEU A 144 0.53 -6.50 -4.56
C LEU A 144 -0.23 -7.41 -5.53
N ARG A 145 -1.37 -7.98 -5.09
CA ARG A 145 -2.24 -8.79 -5.95
C ARG A 145 -2.85 -7.96 -7.08
N LEU A 146 -3.36 -6.77 -6.79
CA LEU A 146 -3.90 -5.85 -7.80
C LEU A 146 -2.82 -5.39 -8.79
N LEU A 147 -1.61 -5.08 -8.31
CA LEU A 147 -0.48 -4.77 -9.18
C LEU A 147 -0.10 -5.94 -10.10
N LYS A 148 -0.02 -7.17 -9.55
CA LYS A 148 0.22 -8.39 -10.33
C LYS A 148 -0.87 -8.61 -11.39
N ALA A 149 -2.15 -8.46 -11.01
CA ALA A 149 -3.30 -8.59 -11.91
C ALA A 149 -3.29 -7.55 -13.05
N ALA A 150 -2.69 -6.38 -12.80
CA ALA A 150 -2.47 -5.35 -13.81
C ALA A 150 -1.17 -5.53 -14.62
N GLY A 151 -0.48 -6.67 -14.50
CA GLY A 151 0.75 -6.96 -15.23
C GLY A 151 2.00 -6.21 -14.72
N VAL A 152 1.99 -5.76 -13.47
CA VAL A 152 3.17 -5.13 -12.85
C VAL A 152 3.99 -6.21 -12.16
N GLU A 153 5.16 -6.49 -12.73
CA GLU A 153 6.09 -7.51 -12.24
C GLU A 153 7.37 -6.90 -11.68
N GLY A 154 8.16 -7.72 -10.99
CA GLY A 154 9.51 -7.35 -10.53
C GLY A 154 9.54 -6.27 -9.47
N LEU A 155 8.45 -6.06 -8.72
CA LEU A 155 8.40 -5.07 -7.65
C LEU A 155 9.44 -5.35 -6.59
N LYS A 156 10.23 -4.31 -6.27
CA LYS A 156 11.19 -4.33 -5.17
C LYS A 156 10.77 -3.28 -4.14
N ALA A 157 10.74 -3.70 -2.88
CA ALA A 157 10.51 -2.76 -1.79
C ALA A 157 11.64 -1.71 -1.75
N PRO A 158 11.32 -0.41 -1.61
CA PRO A 158 12.32 0.64 -1.55
C PRO A 158 13.11 0.53 -0.24
N GLY A 159 14.45 0.60 -0.35
CA GLY A 159 15.36 0.66 0.80
C GLY A 159 15.14 -0.48 1.79
N TRP A 160 14.61 -0.12 2.96
CA TRP A 160 14.41 -1.02 4.08
C TRP A 160 12.99 -1.60 4.20
N GLN A 161 12.09 -1.26 3.30
CA GLN A 161 10.73 -1.78 3.34
C GLN A 161 10.71 -3.25 2.90
N TRP A 162 9.70 -3.97 3.37
CA TRP A 162 9.48 -5.36 3.02
C TRP A 162 8.02 -5.55 2.62
N TYR A 163 7.78 -6.13 1.46
CA TYR A 163 6.42 -6.35 0.98
C TYR A 163 5.82 -7.67 1.47
N GLY A 164 6.63 -8.60 1.90
CA GLY A 164 6.17 -9.93 2.30
C GLY A 164 5.80 -10.82 1.11
N THR A 165 5.08 -11.89 1.42
CA THR A 165 4.50 -12.79 0.43
C THR A 165 3.06 -12.36 0.14
N TYR A 166 2.63 -12.53 -1.09
CA TYR A 166 1.25 -12.28 -1.53
C TYR A 166 0.60 -13.53 -2.14
N ALA A 167 1.20 -14.70 -1.92
CA ALA A 167 0.65 -15.98 -2.32
C ALA A 167 -0.69 -16.24 -1.61
N THR A 168 -1.62 -16.76 -2.35
CA THR A 168 -2.97 -17.11 -1.90
C THR A 168 -3.26 -18.57 -2.22
N ILE A 169 -4.43 -19.07 -1.87
CA ILE A 169 -4.84 -20.44 -2.17
C ILE A 169 -4.79 -20.74 -3.69
N TRP A 170 -5.04 -19.74 -4.53
CA TRP A 170 -4.97 -19.85 -5.99
C TRP A 170 -3.54 -19.96 -6.54
N ASP A 171 -2.53 -19.57 -5.74
CA ASP A 171 -1.11 -19.63 -6.13
C ASP A 171 -0.44 -20.93 -5.64
N LEU A 172 -1.16 -21.82 -4.95
CA LEU A 172 -0.61 -23.07 -4.44
C LEU A 172 -0.38 -24.07 -5.59
N PRO A 173 0.76 -24.77 -5.60
CA PRO A 173 1.01 -25.83 -6.57
C PRO A 173 0.09 -27.04 -6.31
N ALA A 174 -0.27 -27.75 -7.39
CA ALA A 174 -1.19 -28.88 -7.30
C ALA A 174 -0.78 -29.95 -6.29
N GLU A 175 0.52 -30.17 -6.14
CA GLU A 175 1.08 -31.14 -5.18
C GLU A 175 0.79 -30.78 -3.71
N ALA A 176 0.57 -29.48 -3.40
CA ALA A 176 0.27 -29.06 -2.04
C ALA A 176 -1.10 -29.60 -1.58
N PHE A 177 -2.07 -29.68 -2.46
CA PHE A 177 -3.42 -30.18 -2.16
C PHE A 177 -3.43 -31.69 -1.87
N GLU A 178 -2.51 -32.43 -2.45
CA GLU A 178 -2.37 -33.88 -2.19
C GLU A 178 -1.49 -34.16 -0.97
N LYS A 179 -0.47 -33.35 -0.77
CA LYS A 179 0.53 -33.55 0.31
C LYS A 179 0.00 -33.18 1.69
N TYR A 180 -0.95 -32.26 1.75
CA TYR A 180 -1.44 -31.68 3.01
C TYR A 180 -2.98 -31.76 3.11
N PRO A 181 -3.60 -32.97 3.03
CA PRO A 181 -5.05 -33.12 3.06
C PRO A 181 -5.69 -32.67 4.38
N GLU A 182 -4.94 -32.69 5.47
CA GLU A 182 -5.41 -32.28 6.81
C GLU A 182 -5.72 -30.77 6.93
N TYR A 183 -5.30 -29.96 5.96
CA TYR A 183 -5.60 -28.51 5.93
C TYR A 183 -6.81 -28.15 5.08
N PHE A 184 -7.53 -29.13 4.52
CA PHE A 184 -8.75 -28.93 3.75
C PHE A 184 -8.61 -27.93 2.58
N LEU A 185 -7.42 -27.87 1.97
CA LEU A 185 -7.08 -26.88 0.94
C LEU A 185 -7.97 -27.00 -0.31
N LYS A 186 -8.44 -28.21 -0.66
CA LYS A 186 -9.34 -28.42 -1.80
C LYS A 186 -10.71 -27.80 -1.56
N GLU A 187 -11.25 -28.02 -0.39
CA GLU A 187 -12.54 -27.48 0.04
C GLU A 187 -12.49 -25.96 0.12
N ASP A 188 -11.42 -25.41 0.68
CA ASP A 188 -11.19 -23.96 0.75
C ASP A 188 -11.06 -23.34 -0.65
N LEU A 189 -10.36 -24.00 -1.59
CA LEU A 189 -10.25 -23.52 -2.95
C LEU A 189 -11.62 -23.50 -3.65
N LEU A 190 -12.44 -24.55 -3.47
CA LEU A 190 -13.79 -24.60 -4.02
C LEU A 190 -14.66 -23.45 -3.47
N ALA A 191 -14.67 -23.27 -2.15
CA ALA A 191 -15.40 -22.18 -1.51
C ALA A 191 -14.89 -20.79 -1.95
N ALA A 192 -13.58 -20.62 -2.10
CA ALA A 192 -13.00 -19.39 -2.61
C ALA A 192 -13.41 -19.08 -4.04
N ASN A 193 -13.49 -20.10 -4.91
CA ASN A 193 -13.94 -19.93 -6.30
C ASN A 193 -15.44 -19.59 -6.42
N GLU A 194 -16.26 -20.09 -5.49
CA GLU A 194 -17.68 -19.68 -5.43
C GLU A 194 -17.85 -18.20 -5.04
N LEU A 195 -17.00 -17.72 -4.12
CA LEU A 195 -17.03 -16.31 -3.66
C LEU A 195 -16.42 -15.35 -4.68
N TYR A 196 -15.40 -15.78 -5.39
CA TYR A 196 -14.63 -14.97 -6.33
C TYR A 196 -14.49 -15.69 -7.67
N PRO A 197 -15.59 -15.86 -8.43
CA PRO A 197 -15.53 -16.53 -9.71
C PRO A 197 -14.53 -15.82 -10.64
N SER A 198 -13.72 -16.61 -11.33
CA SER A 198 -12.85 -16.09 -12.39
C SER A 198 -13.71 -15.48 -13.50
N VAL A 199 -13.28 -14.36 -14.04
CA VAL A 199 -13.84 -13.81 -15.27
C VAL A 199 -13.13 -14.54 -16.40
N ASP A 200 -13.85 -15.43 -17.09
CA ASP A 200 -13.41 -16.02 -18.36
C ASP A 200 -13.40 -14.97 -19.47
#